data_6ddfc35fbf372067311fc06df058ca13
#
_entry.id   6ddfc35fbf372067311fc06df058ca13
#
_cell.length_a   1.000
_cell.length_b   1.000
_cell.length_c   1.000
_cell.angle_alpha   90.00
_cell.angle_beta   90.00
_cell.angle_gamma   90.00
#
_symmetry.space_group_name_H-M   'P 1'
#
loop_
_entity.id
_entity.type
_entity.pdbx_description
1 polymer ?
#
loop_
_entity_poly.entity_id
_entity_poly.type
_entity_poly.pdbx_seq_one_letter_code
_entity_poly.pdbx_strand_id
1 'polypeptide(L)'
;MSDRAQVQVYVCPVSRVPQDHLVLSHYLGFLSSAEKLRYDQYHPKAARLFLISRVLVKTVLADKLGISPHEVNLLLHPNGKPFVQGSKAVYFNLTHSADIIILAVTEEGEIGVDIEKVDREFEWMRVDSVLDLSEIEWIKEKELTDSSSVFQRFFQIWTLKESYIKCTGEGMSRHLKKLNFHVLPEHIQFLDSTNDAQKTEEYYFESYIYESNFIFSICLQQRHNLERFNLNCFQLLPFISTHRITPTPCTYN
;
A
#
# COMPACT_ATOMS: atom_id res chain seq x y z
N MET A 1 -23.94 12.99 -10.64
CA MET A 1 -22.63 12.33 -10.82
C MET A 1 -22.29 11.75 -9.46
N SER A 2 -22.10 10.46 -9.32
CA SER A 2 -21.77 9.88 -8.01
C SER A 2 -20.39 10.39 -7.63
N ASP A 3 -20.32 11.13 -6.53
CA ASP A 3 -19.06 11.62 -5.94
C ASP A 3 -18.32 10.40 -5.34
N ARG A 4 -17.58 9.69 -6.18
CA ARG A 4 -16.71 8.61 -5.71
C ARG A 4 -15.41 9.21 -5.22
N ALA A 5 -14.94 8.75 -4.07
CA ALA A 5 -13.62 9.09 -3.57
C ALA A 5 -12.54 8.86 -4.64
N GLN A 6 -11.55 9.75 -4.69
CA GLN A 6 -10.45 9.62 -5.64
C GLN A 6 -9.20 9.10 -4.92
N VAL A 7 -8.72 7.95 -5.35
CA VAL A 7 -7.46 7.37 -4.88
C VAL A 7 -6.45 7.35 -6.02
N GLN A 8 -5.29 7.93 -5.78
CA GLN A 8 -4.16 7.87 -6.72
C GLN A 8 -3.10 6.93 -6.17
N VAL A 9 -2.65 6.02 -7.01
CA VAL A 9 -1.59 5.07 -6.69
C VAL A 9 -0.42 5.28 -7.64
N TYR A 10 0.76 5.44 -7.06
CA TYR A 10 2.00 5.58 -7.78
C TYR A 10 2.88 4.37 -7.51
N VAL A 11 3.18 3.63 -8.58
CA VAL A 11 4.05 2.45 -8.56
C VAL A 11 5.43 2.85 -9.07
N CYS A 12 6.46 2.62 -8.28
CA CYS A 12 7.85 2.91 -8.65
C CYS A 12 8.70 1.63 -8.63
N PRO A 13 9.01 1.04 -9.78
CA PRO A 13 10.01 -0.02 -9.89
C PRO A 13 11.42 0.56 -9.66
N VAL A 14 12.03 0.24 -8.53
CA VAL A 14 13.35 0.76 -8.11
C VAL A 14 14.44 0.40 -9.11
N SER A 15 14.35 -0.78 -9.72
CA SER A 15 15.30 -1.24 -10.75
C SER A 15 15.30 -0.38 -12.02
N ARG A 16 14.18 0.30 -12.31
CA ARG A 16 14.06 1.20 -13.48
C ARG A 16 14.59 2.63 -13.22
N VAL A 17 14.83 2.99 -11.96
CA VAL A 17 15.47 4.28 -11.63
C VAL A 17 16.96 4.20 -11.97
N PRO A 18 17.52 5.13 -12.77
CA PRO A 18 18.94 5.11 -13.10
C PRO A 18 19.84 5.13 -11.86
N GLN A 19 21.03 4.50 -11.99
CA GLN A 19 21.99 4.41 -10.90
C GLN A 19 23.18 5.39 -11.10
N ASP A 20 23.09 6.27 -12.08
CA ASP A 20 24.14 7.23 -12.34
C ASP A 20 24.28 8.26 -11.20
N HIS A 21 25.49 8.79 -11.06
CA HIS A 21 25.83 9.70 -9.98
C HIS A 21 25.00 11.00 -9.98
N LEU A 22 24.60 11.47 -11.16
CA LEU A 22 23.84 12.72 -11.28
C LEU A 22 22.42 12.56 -10.69
N VAL A 23 21.72 11.45 -11.05
CA VAL A 23 20.41 11.14 -10.49
C VAL A 23 20.49 10.94 -8.99
N LEU A 24 21.47 10.16 -8.50
CA LEU A 24 21.63 9.91 -7.07
C LEU A 24 21.94 11.20 -6.29
N SER A 25 22.85 12.03 -6.81
CA SER A 25 23.17 13.31 -6.19
C SER A 25 21.96 14.25 -6.13
N HIS A 26 21.19 14.31 -7.22
CA HIS A 26 19.94 15.08 -7.26
C HIS A 26 18.95 14.59 -6.21
N TYR A 27 18.74 13.27 -6.12
CA TYR A 27 17.83 12.68 -5.14
C TYR A 27 18.26 12.93 -3.70
N LEU A 28 19.54 12.82 -3.39
CA LEU A 28 20.09 13.13 -2.07
C LEU A 28 19.82 14.59 -1.65
N GLY A 29 19.70 15.49 -2.62
CA GLY A 29 19.32 16.88 -2.38
C GLY A 29 17.97 17.05 -1.72
N PHE A 30 17.02 16.13 -1.92
CA PHE A 30 15.68 16.20 -1.32
C PHE A 30 15.61 15.69 0.12
N LEU A 31 16.63 14.98 0.61
CA LEU A 31 16.66 14.48 1.98
C LEU A 31 16.93 15.61 2.97
N SER A 32 16.16 15.65 4.04
CA SER A 32 16.48 16.46 5.22
C SER A 32 17.74 15.94 5.91
N SER A 33 18.33 16.72 6.82
CA SER A 33 19.52 16.29 7.58
C SER A 33 19.27 15.00 8.36
N ALA A 34 18.10 14.85 8.98
CA ALA A 34 17.73 13.63 9.69
C ALA A 34 17.56 12.41 8.75
N GLU A 35 17.00 12.63 7.56
CA GLU A 35 16.86 11.58 6.55
C GLU A 35 18.21 11.17 5.96
N LYS A 36 19.17 12.11 5.79
CA LYS A 36 20.55 11.81 5.37
C LYS A 36 21.25 10.93 6.39
N LEU A 37 21.16 11.27 7.67
CA LEU A 37 21.74 10.44 8.74
C LEU A 37 21.18 9.01 8.72
N ARG A 38 19.90 8.84 8.47
CA ARG A 38 19.30 7.49 8.33
C ARG A 38 19.77 6.79 7.07
N TYR A 39 19.84 7.49 5.96
CA TYR A 39 20.35 6.96 4.69
C TYR A 39 21.75 6.39 4.84
N ASP A 40 22.65 7.11 5.51
CA ASP A 40 24.05 6.72 5.73
C ASP A 40 24.20 5.48 6.64
N GLN A 41 23.20 5.16 7.44
CA GLN A 41 23.16 3.98 8.31
C GLN A 41 22.70 2.70 7.60
N TYR A 42 22.06 2.83 6.45
CA TYR A 42 21.50 1.69 5.74
C TYR A 42 22.53 0.97 4.86
N HIS A 43 22.40 -0.36 4.76
CA HIS A 43 23.09 -1.13 3.72
C HIS A 43 22.69 -0.60 2.31
N PRO A 44 23.58 -0.63 1.30
CA PRO A 44 23.35 0.01 -0.01
C PRO A 44 21.99 -0.24 -0.67
N LYS A 45 21.50 -1.50 -0.63
CA LYS A 45 20.18 -1.83 -1.19
C LYS A 45 19.04 -1.15 -0.42
N ALA A 46 19.10 -1.15 0.89
CA ALA A 46 18.10 -0.50 1.75
C ALA A 46 18.20 1.02 1.66
N ALA A 47 19.42 1.58 1.60
CA ALA A 47 19.65 3.00 1.40
C ALA A 47 19.02 3.50 0.10
N ARG A 48 19.22 2.77 -1.00
CA ARG A 48 18.63 3.09 -2.29
C ARG A 48 17.09 3.06 -2.25
N LEU A 49 16.52 2.00 -1.67
CA LEU A 49 15.08 1.89 -1.52
C LEU A 49 14.51 3.04 -0.69
N PHE A 50 15.15 3.36 0.43
CA PHE A 50 14.80 4.49 1.28
C PHE A 50 14.86 5.82 0.52
N LEU A 51 15.95 6.09 -0.19
CA LEU A 51 16.14 7.32 -0.97
C LEU A 51 15.02 7.50 -1.99
N ILE A 52 14.80 6.49 -2.83
CA ILE A 52 13.77 6.54 -3.87
C ILE A 52 12.37 6.69 -3.26
N SER A 53 12.09 5.99 -2.15
CA SER A 53 10.83 6.15 -1.41
C SER A 53 10.61 7.57 -0.93
N ARG A 54 11.64 8.23 -0.38
CA ARG A 54 11.54 9.61 0.10
C ARG A 54 11.32 10.60 -1.04
N VAL A 55 12.05 10.42 -2.13
CA VAL A 55 11.91 11.28 -3.32
C VAL A 55 10.52 11.10 -3.94
N LEU A 56 10.04 9.86 -4.08
CA LEU A 56 8.69 9.57 -4.59
C LEU A 56 7.62 10.29 -3.76
N VAL A 57 7.64 10.11 -2.44
CA VAL A 57 6.67 10.74 -1.54
C VAL A 57 6.72 12.26 -1.65
N LYS A 58 7.91 12.86 -1.57
CA LYS A 58 8.07 14.32 -1.62
C LYS A 58 7.63 14.89 -2.97
N THR A 59 7.94 14.23 -4.08
CA THR A 59 7.54 14.67 -5.42
C THR A 59 6.02 14.66 -5.58
N VAL A 60 5.37 13.56 -5.20
CA VAL A 60 3.91 13.42 -5.34
C VAL A 60 3.17 14.38 -4.41
N LEU A 61 3.59 14.47 -3.15
CA LEU A 61 2.92 15.35 -2.18
C LEU A 61 3.14 16.83 -2.50
N ALA A 62 4.31 17.20 -3.03
CA ALA A 62 4.58 18.56 -3.48
C ALA A 62 3.63 18.99 -4.60
N ASP A 63 3.42 18.12 -5.59
CA ASP A 63 2.47 18.34 -6.68
C ASP A 63 1.04 18.55 -6.15
N LYS A 64 0.62 17.69 -5.22
CA LYS A 64 -0.69 17.77 -4.56
C LYS A 64 -0.91 19.05 -3.75
N LEU A 65 0.13 19.51 -3.09
CA LEU A 65 0.08 20.67 -2.20
C LEU A 65 0.42 21.97 -2.89
N GLY A 66 0.88 21.95 -4.15
CA GLY A 66 1.31 23.14 -4.88
C GLY A 66 2.56 23.80 -4.28
N ILE A 67 3.45 23.01 -3.68
CA ILE A 67 4.70 23.48 -3.05
C ILE A 67 5.92 22.81 -3.67
N SER A 68 7.13 23.28 -3.32
CA SER A 68 8.36 22.60 -3.73
C SER A 68 8.56 21.27 -2.99
N PRO A 69 9.12 20.21 -3.63
CA PRO A 69 9.47 18.96 -2.95
C PRO A 69 10.41 19.14 -1.74
N HIS A 70 11.21 20.18 -1.72
CA HIS A 70 12.08 20.53 -0.58
C HIS A 70 11.29 21.04 0.64
N GLU A 71 10.09 21.60 0.42
CA GLU A 71 9.22 22.12 1.47
C GLU A 71 8.35 21.04 2.11
N VAL A 72 8.28 19.84 1.51
CA VAL A 72 7.52 18.72 2.07
C VAL A 72 8.24 18.20 3.31
N ASN A 73 7.70 18.53 4.46
CA ASN A 73 8.20 18.08 5.75
C ASN A 73 7.35 16.91 6.28
N LEU A 74 7.97 15.74 6.37
CA LEU A 74 7.34 14.51 6.85
C LEU A 74 7.63 14.31 8.33
N LEU A 75 6.57 14.24 9.11
CA LEU A 75 6.59 13.88 10.52
C LEU A 75 6.02 12.48 10.73
N LEU A 76 6.24 11.90 11.90
CA LEU A 76 5.70 10.60 12.28
C LEU A 76 4.67 10.77 13.39
N HIS A 77 3.55 10.10 13.25
CA HIS A 77 2.62 9.86 14.36
C HIS A 77 3.30 8.99 15.45
N PRO A 78 2.79 8.96 16.68
CA PRO A 78 3.32 8.09 17.75
C PRO A 78 3.39 6.61 17.35
N ASN A 79 2.52 6.15 16.46
CA ASN A 79 2.48 4.80 15.90
C ASN A 79 3.45 4.59 14.71
N GLY A 80 4.23 5.61 14.32
CA GLY A 80 5.19 5.54 13.23
C GLY A 80 4.64 5.83 11.82
N LYS A 81 3.32 6.03 11.65
CA LYS A 81 2.72 6.40 10.37
C LYS A 81 3.16 7.82 9.97
N PRO A 82 3.72 8.03 8.77
CA PRO A 82 4.14 9.36 8.35
C PRO A 82 2.95 10.25 7.95
N PHE A 83 3.08 11.55 8.19
CA PHE A 83 2.14 12.58 7.75
C PHE A 83 2.87 13.86 7.33
N VAL A 84 2.20 14.74 6.60
CA VAL A 84 2.77 16.03 6.17
C VAL A 84 2.48 17.08 7.21
N GLN A 85 3.51 17.77 7.69
CA GLN A 85 3.36 18.87 8.62
C GLN A 85 2.55 20.03 7.99
N GLY A 86 1.53 20.49 8.70
CA GLY A 86 0.71 21.64 8.28
C GLY A 86 -0.37 21.34 7.25
N SER A 87 -0.43 20.13 6.69
CA SER A 87 -1.50 19.70 5.79
C SER A 87 -2.48 18.80 6.52
N LYS A 88 -3.78 19.14 6.45
CA LYS A 88 -4.89 18.29 6.93
C LYS A 88 -5.68 17.65 5.77
N ALA A 89 -5.30 17.95 4.53
CA ALA A 89 -6.11 17.64 3.36
C ALA A 89 -5.57 16.47 2.53
N VAL A 90 -4.35 15.98 2.78
CA VAL A 90 -3.74 14.92 2.00
C VAL A 90 -3.33 13.76 2.89
N TYR A 91 -3.92 12.62 2.65
CA TYR A 91 -3.60 11.35 3.30
C TYR A 91 -2.79 10.49 2.36
N PHE A 92 -1.81 9.79 2.89
CA PHE A 92 -0.99 8.91 2.09
C PHE A 92 -0.48 7.72 2.90
N ASN A 93 -0.16 6.66 2.18
CA ASN A 93 0.53 5.50 2.75
C ASN A 93 1.52 4.93 1.74
N LEU A 94 2.64 4.41 2.24
CA LEU A 94 3.74 3.88 1.45
C LEU A 94 4.04 2.44 1.86
N THR A 95 4.26 1.60 0.86
CA THR A 95 4.70 0.21 1.04
C THR A 95 5.71 -0.19 -0.01
N HIS A 96 6.38 -1.30 0.20
CA HIS A 96 7.27 -1.90 -0.81
C HIS A 96 7.38 -3.41 -0.62
N SER A 97 7.55 -4.13 -1.72
CA SER A 97 7.93 -5.54 -1.73
C SER A 97 8.92 -5.78 -2.88
N ALA A 98 9.97 -6.55 -2.61
CA ALA A 98 11.10 -6.73 -3.53
C ALA A 98 11.68 -5.37 -4.01
N ASP A 99 11.52 -5.02 -5.29
CA ASP A 99 11.99 -3.78 -5.90
C ASP A 99 10.85 -2.82 -6.31
N ILE A 100 9.63 -3.09 -5.88
CA ILE A 100 8.47 -2.25 -6.17
C ILE A 100 8.10 -1.43 -4.93
N ILE A 101 8.00 -0.11 -5.10
CA ILE A 101 7.44 0.81 -4.12
C ILE A 101 6.04 1.20 -4.59
N ILE A 102 5.07 1.23 -3.68
CA ILE A 102 3.74 1.79 -3.91
C ILE A 102 3.46 2.92 -2.93
N LEU A 103 3.02 4.04 -3.46
CA LEU A 103 2.50 5.18 -2.72
C LEU A 103 1.03 5.37 -3.09
N ALA A 104 0.13 5.27 -2.12
CA ALA A 104 -1.28 5.63 -2.27
C ALA A 104 -1.54 7.00 -1.66
N VAL A 105 -2.32 7.84 -2.36
CA VAL A 105 -2.64 9.22 -1.95
C VAL A 105 -4.11 9.52 -2.20
N THR A 106 -4.75 10.20 -1.26
CA THR A 106 -6.14 10.67 -1.35
C THR A 106 -6.35 11.92 -0.48
N GLU A 107 -7.45 12.64 -0.74
CA GLU A 107 -7.92 13.75 0.09
C GLU A 107 -9.15 13.37 0.94
N GLU A 108 -9.65 12.14 0.80
CA GLU A 108 -10.95 11.73 1.31
C GLU A 108 -10.90 11.20 2.76
N GLY A 109 -9.79 10.63 3.20
CA GLY A 109 -9.68 10.05 4.53
C GLY A 109 -8.39 9.23 4.73
N GLU A 110 -8.29 8.59 5.88
CA GLU A 110 -7.15 7.73 6.17
C GLU A 110 -7.05 6.59 5.14
N ILE A 111 -5.83 6.35 4.68
CA ILE A 111 -5.54 5.34 3.67
C ILE A 111 -4.41 4.43 4.12
N GLY A 112 -4.52 3.15 3.77
CA GLY A 112 -3.46 2.16 3.89
C GLY A 112 -3.28 1.41 2.59
N VAL A 113 -2.05 1.06 2.26
CA VAL A 113 -1.71 0.24 1.10
C VAL A 113 -0.66 -0.79 1.47
N ASP A 114 -0.83 -1.99 0.97
CA ASP A 114 0.19 -3.03 1.09
C ASP A 114 0.40 -3.74 -0.24
N ILE A 115 1.66 -4.12 -0.53
CA ILE A 115 2.05 -4.89 -1.70
C ILE A 115 2.93 -6.05 -1.30
N GLU A 116 2.68 -7.22 -1.91
CA GLU A 116 3.55 -8.37 -1.76
C GLU A 116 3.84 -9.04 -3.10
N LYS A 117 5.08 -9.51 -3.23
CA LYS A 117 5.45 -10.40 -4.32
C LYS A 117 4.92 -11.79 -4.01
N VAL A 118 4.18 -12.38 -4.95
CA VAL A 118 3.66 -13.74 -4.81
C VAL A 118 4.84 -14.71 -4.87
N ASP A 119 5.15 -15.30 -3.72
CA ASP A 119 6.16 -16.33 -3.57
C ASP A 119 5.48 -17.70 -3.45
N ARG A 120 5.74 -18.58 -4.41
CA ARG A 120 5.15 -19.92 -4.48
C ARG A 120 5.84 -20.94 -3.56
N GLU A 121 6.98 -20.57 -2.96
CA GLU A 121 7.71 -21.42 -1.99
C GLU A 121 7.33 -21.07 -0.56
N PHE A 122 6.49 -20.05 -0.35
CA PHE A 122 6.07 -19.60 0.96
C PHE A 122 5.16 -20.65 1.64
N GLU A 123 5.52 -21.06 2.86
CA GLU A 123 4.75 -22.04 3.65
C GLU A 123 3.56 -21.35 4.38
N TRP A 124 2.55 -20.91 3.62
CA TRP A 124 1.41 -20.15 4.14
C TRP A 124 0.61 -20.87 5.24
N MET A 125 0.62 -22.22 5.26
CA MET A 125 -0.05 -23.01 6.29
C MET A 125 0.56 -22.87 7.70
N ARG A 126 1.77 -22.30 7.81
CA ARG A 126 2.42 -22.04 9.11
C ARG A 126 2.00 -20.70 9.72
N VAL A 127 1.08 -19.97 9.10
CA VAL A 127 0.66 -18.63 9.54
C VAL A 127 -0.68 -18.69 10.28
N ASP A 128 -0.87 -19.71 11.13
CA ASP A 128 -2.10 -19.95 11.90
C ASP A 128 -2.54 -18.76 12.79
N SER A 129 -1.59 -17.91 13.15
CA SER A 129 -1.85 -16.70 13.96
C SER A 129 -2.44 -15.55 13.14
N VAL A 130 -2.44 -15.66 11.82
CA VAL A 130 -2.84 -14.59 10.89
C VAL A 130 -4.21 -14.82 10.26
N LEU A 131 -4.49 -16.08 9.88
CA LEU A 131 -5.69 -16.45 9.13
C LEU A 131 -6.80 -16.97 10.03
N ASP A 132 -8.04 -16.60 9.73
CA ASP A 132 -9.23 -17.24 10.26
C ASP A 132 -9.54 -18.55 9.53
N LEU A 133 -10.36 -19.44 10.13
CA LEU A 133 -10.72 -20.72 9.51
C LEU A 133 -11.42 -20.55 8.16
N SER A 134 -12.32 -19.60 8.04
CA SER A 134 -13.04 -19.32 6.77
C SER A 134 -12.11 -18.83 5.66
N GLU A 135 -11.08 -18.05 6.00
CA GLU A 135 -10.04 -17.62 5.06
C GLU A 135 -9.17 -18.81 4.60
N ILE A 136 -8.81 -19.70 5.54
CA ILE A 136 -8.07 -20.92 5.22
C ILE A 136 -8.88 -21.82 4.27
N GLU A 137 -10.17 -22.01 4.53
CA GLU A 137 -11.06 -22.78 3.67
C GLU A 137 -11.14 -22.18 2.27
N TRP A 138 -11.36 -20.86 2.17
CA TRP A 138 -11.39 -20.14 0.90
C TRP A 138 -10.08 -20.24 0.11
N ILE A 139 -8.92 -20.17 0.77
CA ILE A 139 -7.61 -20.35 0.13
C ILE A 139 -7.49 -21.78 -0.42
N LYS A 140 -7.90 -22.79 0.35
CA LYS A 140 -7.79 -24.21 0.00
C LYS A 140 -8.72 -24.66 -1.11
N GLU A 141 -9.85 -24.00 -1.32
CA GLU A 141 -10.80 -24.38 -2.40
C GLU A 141 -10.12 -24.50 -3.78
N LYS A 142 -9.06 -23.74 -4.05
CA LYS A 142 -8.32 -23.77 -5.33
C LYS A 142 -7.16 -24.77 -5.35
N GLU A 143 -6.81 -25.40 -4.23
CA GLU A 143 -5.66 -26.29 -4.15
C GLU A 143 -5.74 -27.45 -5.15
N LEU A 144 -6.93 -27.95 -5.41
CA LEU A 144 -7.18 -29.07 -6.33
C LEU A 144 -7.23 -28.66 -7.82
N THR A 145 -7.50 -27.38 -8.12
CA THR A 145 -7.73 -26.91 -9.49
C THR A 145 -6.60 -26.07 -10.06
N ASP A 146 -5.96 -25.26 -9.21
CA ASP A 146 -4.86 -24.38 -9.60
C ASP A 146 -4.02 -24.01 -8.37
N SER A 147 -2.93 -24.76 -8.16
CA SER A 147 -2.03 -24.50 -7.03
C SER A 147 -1.40 -23.10 -7.05
N SER A 148 -1.31 -22.44 -8.22
CA SER A 148 -0.78 -21.08 -8.30
C SER A 148 -1.72 -20.06 -7.67
N SER A 149 -3.03 -20.30 -7.71
CA SER A 149 -4.04 -19.40 -7.15
C SER A 149 -4.14 -19.48 -5.62
N VAL A 150 -3.67 -20.57 -5.00
CA VAL A 150 -3.55 -20.68 -3.54
C VAL A 150 -2.67 -19.57 -2.96
N PHE A 151 -1.47 -19.37 -3.56
CA PHE A 151 -0.55 -18.33 -3.12
C PHE A 151 -1.10 -16.93 -3.39
N GLN A 152 -1.75 -16.73 -4.53
CA GLN A 152 -2.40 -15.46 -4.84
C GLN A 152 -3.50 -15.14 -3.80
N ARG A 153 -4.35 -16.11 -3.47
CA ARG A 153 -5.39 -15.95 -2.44
C ARG A 153 -4.79 -15.64 -1.06
N PHE A 154 -3.74 -16.36 -0.68
CA PHE A 154 -3.06 -16.08 0.58
C PHE A 154 -2.52 -14.64 0.62
N PHE A 155 -1.74 -14.23 -0.39
CA PHE A 155 -1.17 -12.89 -0.43
C PHE A 155 -2.24 -11.80 -0.58
N GLN A 156 -3.39 -12.10 -1.17
CA GLN A 156 -4.52 -11.18 -1.18
C GLN A 156 -5.08 -10.94 0.23
N ILE A 157 -5.34 -11.99 1.00
CA ILE A 157 -5.79 -11.85 2.39
C ILE A 157 -4.72 -11.14 3.23
N TRP A 158 -3.45 -11.49 3.05
CA TRP A 158 -2.36 -10.85 3.76
C TRP A 158 -2.31 -9.34 3.50
N THR A 159 -2.28 -8.92 2.23
CA THR A 159 -2.20 -7.50 1.85
C THR A 159 -3.46 -6.72 2.27
N LEU A 160 -4.63 -7.36 2.30
CA LEU A 160 -5.86 -6.76 2.84
C LEU A 160 -5.70 -6.44 4.34
N LYS A 161 -5.23 -7.40 5.13
CA LYS A 161 -5.00 -7.20 6.57
C LYS A 161 -3.97 -6.12 6.85
N GLU A 162 -2.83 -6.17 6.15
CA GLU A 162 -1.76 -5.17 6.30
C GLU A 162 -2.22 -3.77 5.83
N SER A 163 -3.00 -3.67 4.75
CA SER A 163 -3.55 -2.38 4.31
C SER A 163 -4.47 -1.76 5.36
N TYR A 164 -5.29 -2.57 6.04
CA TYR A 164 -6.14 -2.11 7.15
C TYR A 164 -5.31 -1.59 8.34
N ILE A 165 -4.32 -2.37 8.78
CA ILE A 165 -3.42 -1.98 9.88
C ILE A 165 -2.68 -0.68 9.57
N LYS A 166 -2.22 -0.51 8.32
CA LYS A 166 -1.57 0.71 7.87
C LYS A 166 -2.53 1.88 7.76
N CYS A 167 -3.81 1.63 7.42
CA CYS A 167 -4.85 2.64 7.40
C CYS A 167 -5.14 3.15 8.81
N THR A 168 -5.40 2.26 9.76
CA THR A 168 -5.70 2.60 11.15
C THR A 168 -4.47 3.07 11.93
N GLY A 169 -3.28 2.65 11.53
CA GLY A 169 -2.03 2.93 12.22
C GLY A 169 -1.85 2.16 13.53
N GLU A 170 -2.61 1.09 13.76
CA GLU A 170 -2.53 0.30 15.01
C GLU A 170 -1.27 -0.55 15.12
N GLY A 171 -0.55 -0.74 14.01
CA GLY A 171 0.67 -1.54 13.95
C GLY A 171 0.42 -3.04 14.15
N MET A 172 1.51 -3.84 14.13
CA MET A 172 1.46 -5.31 14.22
C MET A 172 1.07 -5.85 15.61
N SER A 173 0.75 -4.99 16.58
CA SER A 173 0.23 -5.41 17.90
C SER A 173 -1.18 -5.98 17.82
N ARG A 174 -1.89 -5.76 16.71
CA ARG A 174 -3.25 -6.26 16.51
C ARG A 174 -3.26 -7.74 16.16
N HIS A 175 -4.22 -8.47 16.71
CA HIS A 175 -4.44 -9.87 16.37
C HIS A 175 -5.02 -9.99 14.95
N LEU A 176 -4.18 -10.22 13.95
CA LEU A 176 -4.54 -10.33 12.52
C LEU A 176 -5.66 -11.36 12.27
N LYS A 177 -5.67 -12.44 13.03
CA LYS A 177 -6.71 -13.48 12.95
C LYS A 177 -8.13 -12.99 13.24
N LYS A 178 -8.26 -11.84 13.92
CA LYS A 178 -9.57 -11.25 14.24
C LYS A 178 -10.08 -10.30 13.17
N LEU A 179 -9.24 -9.97 12.19
CA LEU A 179 -9.58 -9.23 10.99
C LEU A 179 -9.97 -10.25 9.91
N ASN A 180 -11.25 -10.41 9.64
CA ASN A 180 -11.74 -11.44 8.72
C ASN A 180 -12.17 -10.82 7.40
N PHE A 181 -11.71 -11.38 6.29
CA PHE A 181 -12.02 -10.94 4.94
C PHE A 181 -12.71 -12.02 4.14
N HIS A 182 -13.88 -11.69 3.56
CA HIS A 182 -14.54 -12.51 2.58
C HIS A 182 -14.44 -11.85 1.21
N VAL A 183 -13.65 -12.44 0.32
CA VAL A 183 -13.45 -11.93 -1.03
C VAL A 183 -14.55 -12.50 -1.93
N LEU A 184 -15.49 -11.64 -2.33
CA LEU A 184 -16.58 -11.96 -3.22
C LEU A 184 -16.30 -11.42 -4.63
N PRO A 185 -16.95 -11.91 -5.70
CA PRO A 185 -16.69 -11.48 -7.06
C PRO A 185 -16.81 -9.97 -7.29
N GLU A 186 -17.74 -9.31 -6.60
CA GLU A 186 -18.02 -7.89 -6.81
C GLU A 186 -17.53 -6.97 -5.71
N HIS A 187 -17.22 -7.49 -4.52
CA HIS A 187 -16.80 -6.70 -3.37
C HIS A 187 -16.03 -7.52 -2.34
N ILE A 188 -15.35 -6.85 -1.46
CA ILE A 188 -14.64 -7.44 -0.32
C ILE A 188 -15.42 -7.08 0.94
N GLN A 189 -15.91 -8.11 1.67
CA GLN A 189 -16.50 -7.93 2.98
C GLN A 189 -15.43 -8.00 4.05
N PHE A 190 -15.54 -7.13 5.04
CA PHE A 190 -14.62 -7.05 6.16
C PHE A 190 -15.36 -7.15 7.47
N LEU A 191 -14.88 -8.00 8.38
CA LEU A 191 -15.38 -8.16 9.73
C LEU A 191 -14.22 -8.04 10.73
N ASP A 192 -14.35 -7.13 11.67
CA ASP A 192 -13.43 -6.98 12.78
C ASP A 192 -14.10 -7.48 14.07
N SER A 193 -13.71 -8.69 14.50
CA SER A 193 -14.29 -9.30 15.71
C SER A 193 -13.82 -8.67 17.03
N THR A 194 -12.96 -7.65 16.97
CA THR A 194 -12.48 -6.90 18.15
C THR A 194 -13.25 -5.61 18.39
N ASN A 195 -13.96 -5.09 17.38
CA ASN A 195 -14.69 -3.82 17.42
C ASN A 195 -16.20 -4.04 17.18
N ASP A 196 -17.01 -3.05 17.60
CA ASP A 196 -18.41 -3.02 17.25
C ASP A 196 -18.62 -3.12 15.73
N ALA A 197 -19.58 -3.95 15.31
CA ALA A 197 -19.92 -4.21 13.91
C ALA A 197 -20.14 -2.92 13.07
N GLN A 198 -20.58 -1.83 13.70
CA GLN A 198 -20.78 -0.52 13.05
C GLN A 198 -19.49 0.12 12.52
N LYS A 199 -18.32 -0.18 13.09
CA LYS A 199 -17.04 0.40 12.62
C LYS A 199 -16.48 -0.26 11.37
N THR A 200 -16.96 -1.45 11.00
CA THR A 200 -16.49 -2.17 9.82
C THR A 200 -17.03 -1.58 8.52
N GLU A 201 -18.20 -0.92 8.56
CA GLU A 201 -18.81 -0.26 7.41
C GLU A 201 -18.09 1.04 6.97
N GLU A 202 -17.15 1.53 7.79
CA GLU A 202 -16.37 2.73 7.48
C GLU A 202 -15.15 2.47 6.57
N TYR A 203 -14.85 1.21 6.24
CA TYR A 203 -13.64 0.86 5.48
C TYR A 203 -13.99 0.20 4.16
N TYR A 204 -13.34 0.66 3.09
CA TYR A 204 -13.44 0.10 1.74
C TYR A 204 -12.11 -0.52 1.33
N PHE A 205 -12.22 -1.66 0.66
CA PHE A 205 -11.07 -2.45 0.25
C PHE A 205 -11.14 -2.76 -1.24
N GLU A 206 -10.01 -2.66 -1.89
CA GLU A 206 -9.80 -3.17 -3.24
C GLU A 206 -8.44 -3.85 -3.32
N SER A 207 -8.34 -4.91 -4.14
CA SER A 207 -7.13 -5.66 -4.40
C SER A 207 -6.85 -5.75 -5.88
N TYR A 208 -5.56 -5.71 -6.23
CA TYR A 208 -5.10 -5.68 -7.62
C TYR A 208 -3.86 -6.54 -7.83
N ILE A 209 -3.75 -7.11 -9.03
CA ILE A 209 -2.54 -7.77 -9.52
C ILE A 209 -1.73 -6.76 -10.34
N TYR A 210 -0.45 -6.66 -10.04
CA TYR A 210 0.52 -5.89 -10.80
C TYR A 210 1.63 -6.80 -11.34
N GLU A 211 1.96 -6.67 -12.64
CA GLU A 211 3.00 -7.47 -13.34
C GLU A 211 2.89 -9.00 -13.10
N SER A 212 1.66 -9.52 -12.98
CA SER A 212 1.32 -10.96 -12.82
C SER A 212 1.82 -11.66 -11.55
N ASN A 213 2.74 -11.07 -10.81
CA ASN A 213 3.36 -11.69 -9.64
C ASN A 213 3.43 -10.80 -8.40
N PHE A 214 2.77 -9.65 -8.42
CA PHE A 214 2.57 -8.81 -7.24
C PHE A 214 1.08 -8.66 -6.97
N ILE A 215 0.70 -8.68 -5.71
CA ILE A 215 -0.64 -8.33 -5.25
C ILE A 215 -0.51 -7.12 -4.34
N PHE A 216 -1.35 -6.11 -4.58
CA PHE A 216 -1.48 -5.00 -3.64
C PHE A 216 -2.94 -4.76 -3.29
N SER A 217 -3.17 -4.36 -2.06
CA SER A 217 -4.48 -4.02 -1.54
C SER A 217 -4.48 -2.62 -0.95
N ILE A 218 -5.62 -1.96 -1.08
CA ILE A 218 -5.87 -0.61 -0.57
C ILE A 218 -7.01 -0.68 0.42
N CYS A 219 -6.83 -0.03 1.57
CA CYS A 219 -7.86 0.25 2.56
C CYS A 219 -8.07 1.76 2.63
N LEU A 220 -9.30 2.22 2.44
CA LEU A 220 -9.70 3.61 2.61
C LEU A 220 -10.73 3.72 3.74
N GLN A 221 -10.43 4.52 4.76
CA GLN A 221 -11.42 4.91 5.76
C GLN A 221 -12.29 6.03 5.19
N GLN A 222 -13.58 5.79 5.13
CA GLN A 222 -14.53 6.70 4.56
C GLN A 222 -15.07 7.70 5.58
N ARG A 223 -15.21 8.96 5.16
CA ARG A 223 -15.83 10.01 5.97
C ARG A 223 -17.29 10.26 5.62
N HIS A 224 -17.79 9.71 4.50
CA HIS A 224 -19.15 9.90 3.96
C HIS A 224 -19.62 8.64 3.23
N ASN A 225 -20.92 8.45 3.07
CA ASN A 225 -21.58 7.28 2.43
C ASN A 225 -21.23 7.07 0.95
N LEU A 226 -19.97 6.81 0.64
CA LEU A 226 -19.48 6.51 -0.71
C LEU A 226 -19.37 4.98 -0.86
N GLU A 227 -19.92 4.41 -1.91
CA GLU A 227 -19.95 2.95 -2.09
C GLU A 227 -18.65 2.36 -2.64
N ARG A 228 -17.81 3.15 -3.31
CA ARG A 228 -16.52 2.74 -3.92
C ARG A 228 -15.66 3.97 -4.17
N PHE A 229 -14.34 3.75 -4.35
CA PHE A 229 -13.46 4.81 -4.85
C PHE A 229 -13.06 4.58 -6.31
N ASN A 230 -12.64 5.65 -6.99
CA ASN A 230 -12.05 5.59 -8.32
C ASN A 230 -10.53 5.52 -8.18
N LEU A 231 -9.94 4.43 -8.67
CA LEU A 231 -8.50 4.25 -8.69
C LEU A 231 -7.89 4.87 -9.95
N ASN A 232 -6.92 5.76 -9.76
CA ASN A 232 -6.03 6.23 -10.81
C ASN A 232 -4.62 5.74 -10.52
N CYS A 233 -4.09 4.86 -11.33
CA CYS A 233 -2.79 4.25 -11.10
C CYS A 233 -1.75 4.74 -12.12
N PHE A 234 -0.54 5.06 -11.64
CA PHE A 234 0.55 5.59 -12.43
C PHE A 234 1.84 4.85 -12.11
N GLN A 235 2.63 4.50 -13.12
CA GLN A 235 4.04 4.20 -12.92
C GLN A 235 4.80 5.52 -12.91
N LEU A 236 5.48 5.82 -11.82
CA LEU A 236 6.25 7.05 -11.62
C LEU A 236 7.71 6.75 -11.32
N LEU A 237 8.60 7.21 -12.18
CA LEU A 237 10.02 7.36 -11.87
C LEU A 237 10.27 8.84 -11.55
N PRO A 238 10.53 9.22 -10.29
CA PRO A 238 10.56 10.62 -9.88
C PRO A 238 11.52 11.46 -10.73
N PHE A 239 11.06 12.61 -11.21
CA PHE A 239 11.78 13.54 -12.11
C PHE A 239 12.23 12.95 -13.47
N ILE A 240 11.80 11.72 -13.81
CA ILE A 240 12.19 11.03 -15.04
C ILE A 240 11.00 10.82 -15.95
N SER A 241 9.98 10.10 -15.48
CA SER A 241 8.79 9.79 -16.28
C SER A 241 7.57 9.45 -15.42
N THR A 242 6.39 9.72 -15.98
CA THR A 242 5.10 9.29 -15.42
C THR A 242 4.25 8.69 -16.53
N HIS A 243 3.71 7.50 -16.29
CA HIS A 243 2.82 6.81 -17.22
C HIS A 243 1.59 6.27 -16.48
N ARG A 244 0.40 6.45 -17.06
CA ARG A 244 -0.80 5.80 -16.53
C ARG A 244 -0.73 4.31 -16.77
N ILE A 245 -1.07 3.51 -15.75
CA ILE A 245 -1.15 2.05 -15.82
C ILE A 245 -2.52 1.60 -15.34
N THR A 246 -2.92 0.40 -15.73
CA THR A 246 -4.19 -0.20 -15.30
C THR A 246 -3.87 -1.56 -14.67
N PRO A 247 -3.83 -1.65 -13.34
CA PRO A 247 -3.66 -2.93 -12.67
C PRO A 247 -4.93 -3.78 -12.85
N THR A 248 -4.76 -5.09 -12.79
CA THR A 248 -5.87 -6.02 -12.92
C THR A 248 -6.55 -6.22 -11.57
N PRO A 249 -7.86 -5.98 -11.41
CA PRO A 249 -8.56 -6.31 -10.16
C PRO A 249 -8.42 -7.80 -9.82
N CYS A 250 -8.18 -8.09 -8.56
CA CYS A 250 -8.25 -9.46 -8.04
C CYS A 250 -9.71 -9.89 -7.93
N THR A 251 -10.28 -10.35 -9.04
CA THR A 251 -11.61 -10.96 -9.07
C THR A 251 -11.45 -12.46 -9.27
N TYR A 252 -12.10 -13.25 -8.42
CA TYR A 252 -12.11 -14.69 -8.57
C TYR A 252 -13.54 -15.13 -8.92
N ASN A 253 -13.71 -15.64 -10.13
CA ASN A 253 -14.91 -16.35 -10.56
C ASN A 253 -14.92 -17.77 -9.99
#